data_d6aa5c0568305750709d7580828b3301
#
_entry.id   d6aa5c0568305750709d7580828b3301
#
_cell.length_a   1.000
_cell.length_b   1.000
_cell.length_c   1.000
_cell.angle_alpha   90.00
_cell.angle_beta   90.00
_cell.angle_gamma   90.00
#
_symmetry.space_group_name_H-M   'P 1'
#
loop_
_entity.id
_entity.type
_entity.pdbx_description
1 polymer ?
#
loop_
_entity_poly.entity_id
_entity_poly.type
_entity_poly.pdbx_seq_one_letter_code
_entity_poly.pdbx_strand_id
1 'polypeptide(L)'
;MRRVVAGAFALGLVVVACADPFAVEPRQAAGPVIAAVGDIACKSLPNDHERRCRYNRVAEAIREMAPDAFLALGDLQYLHGAYEDFIAYYDRYFADLKDITHPVPGNHETYTLYAEGYYRYFGARAHPPGGWYSFGLGSWHLVALNSQLCKGSTWTPELGQRAPITTSPAIDKGCGPGTPEYEWLKKDLVTHPARCTLAFMHHPLFGSEPYPEGVFLYQLQPLYELLDEQGVDVVLAGHEHNYQRFAPMDAFGHADPDGLRLFIVGTGGDTYGDLPEGEVATNREAAQDRSFGVLRMVLGDDEYSFEFVSAPGEREF
;
A
#
# COMPACT_ATOMS: atom_id res chain seq x y z
N MET A 1 -5.97 20.63 23.25
CA MET A 1 -7.36 20.09 23.39
C MET A 1 -8.09 20.34 22.09
N ARG A 2 -8.06 19.36 21.22
CA ARG A 2 -8.77 19.40 19.93
C ARG A 2 -10.20 18.91 20.13
N ARG A 3 -11.18 19.67 19.66
CA ARG A 3 -12.58 19.24 19.67
C ARG A 3 -12.85 18.38 18.43
N VAL A 4 -13.08 17.10 18.65
CA VAL A 4 -13.72 16.24 17.65
C VAL A 4 -15.19 16.67 17.59
N VAL A 5 -15.59 17.25 16.47
CA VAL A 5 -17.01 17.51 16.19
C VAL A 5 -17.55 16.26 15.48
N ALA A 6 -18.29 15.44 16.22
CA ALA A 6 -19.10 14.37 15.64
C ALA A 6 -20.30 15.00 14.97
N GLY A 7 -20.33 15.04 13.65
CA GLY A 7 -21.44 15.45 12.81
C GLY A 7 -21.98 14.26 12.04
N ALA A 8 -23.30 14.17 11.92
CA ALA A 8 -24.08 13.06 11.41
C ALA A 8 -23.76 12.65 9.96
N PHE A 9 -23.90 11.36 9.73
CA PHE A 9 -23.95 10.62 8.47
C PHE A 9 -24.18 11.44 7.19
N ALA A 10 -23.07 11.77 6.51
CA ALA A 10 -22.94 12.03 5.09
C ALA A 10 -21.53 11.58 4.73
N LEU A 11 -21.30 11.06 3.53
CA LEU A 11 -19.97 10.64 3.03
C LEU A 11 -18.90 11.58 3.60
N GLY A 12 -18.18 11.11 4.60
CA GLY A 12 -17.29 11.97 5.38
C GLY A 12 -15.91 12.04 4.76
N LEU A 13 -15.67 13.05 3.93
CA LEU A 13 -14.33 13.43 3.53
C LEU A 13 -13.57 13.92 4.78
N VAL A 14 -12.49 13.23 5.16
CA VAL A 14 -11.61 13.66 6.25
C VAL A 14 -10.41 14.39 5.65
N VAL A 15 -10.19 15.63 6.05
CA VAL A 15 -9.00 16.42 5.65
C VAL A 15 -8.01 16.43 6.80
N VAL A 16 -6.76 16.10 6.51
CA VAL A 16 -5.66 16.06 7.48
C VAL A 16 -4.53 16.96 6.97
N ALA A 17 -4.04 17.88 7.82
CA ALA A 17 -2.93 18.77 7.49
C ALA A 17 -1.59 18.11 7.85
N CYS A 18 -0.62 18.20 6.95
CA CYS A 18 0.73 17.69 7.15
C CYS A 18 1.61 18.64 8.02
N ALA A 19 1.28 19.93 8.12
CA ALA A 19 2.22 20.91 8.69
C ALA A 19 1.64 22.02 9.59
N ASP A 20 0.32 22.11 9.88
CA ASP A 20 -0.22 23.18 10.73
C ASP A 20 -1.46 22.74 11.55
N PRO A 21 -1.39 22.80 12.91
CA PRO A 21 -2.51 22.43 13.78
C PRO A 21 -3.61 23.50 13.89
N PHE A 22 -3.51 24.65 13.22
CA PHE A 22 -4.44 25.78 13.38
C PHE A 22 -5.29 26.10 12.14
N ALA A 23 -5.34 25.23 11.14
CA ALA A 23 -6.15 25.45 9.94
C ALA A 23 -7.65 25.49 10.25
N VAL A 24 -8.28 26.54 9.79
CA VAL A 24 -9.71 26.89 9.94
C VAL A 24 -10.50 26.22 8.81
N GLU A 25 -11.58 25.51 9.17
CA GLU A 25 -12.58 24.83 8.32
C GLU A 25 -12.07 23.75 7.35
N PRO A 26 -12.79 22.62 7.17
CA PRO A 26 -12.39 21.56 6.26
C PRO A 26 -12.49 22.06 4.82
N ARG A 27 -11.40 22.58 4.29
CA ARG A 27 -11.22 22.84 2.88
C ARG A 27 -11.04 21.50 2.20
N GLN A 28 -11.80 21.22 1.16
CA GLN A 28 -11.55 20.05 0.33
C GLN A 28 -10.16 20.21 -0.27
N ALA A 29 -9.25 19.28 0.00
CA ALA A 29 -7.91 19.30 -0.58
C ALA A 29 -8.05 19.42 -2.11
N ALA A 30 -7.34 20.38 -2.69
CA ALA A 30 -7.26 20.56 -4.13
C ALA A 30 -5.88 20.13 -4.60
N GLY A 31 -5.79 19.10 -5.40
CA GLY A 31 -4.51 18.57 -5.85
C GLY A 31 -4.68 17.26 -6.62
N PRO A 32 -3.57 16.58 -6.95
CA PRO A 32 -3.61 15.31 -7.64
C PRO A 32 -4.41 14.25 -6.85
N VAL A 33 -5.11 13.42 -7.59
CA VAL A 33 -5.87 12.28 -7.06
C VAL A 33 -5.03 11.02 -7.21
N ILE A 34 -4.87 10.26 -6.12
CA ILE A 34 -4.32 8.91 -6.19
C ILE A 34 -5.36 7.88 -5.84
N ALA A 35 -5.27 6.72 -6.49
CA ALA A 35 -5.94 5.49 -6.12
C ALA A 35 -4.89 4.52 -5.56
N ALA A 36 -5.17 3.82 -4.45
CA ALA A 36 -4.23 2.87 -3.87
C ALA A 36 -4.95 1.59 -3.43
N VAL A 37 -4.44 0.44 -3.86
CA VAL A 37 -4.93 -0.89 -3.45
C VAL A 37 -3.91 -1.97 -3.82
N GLY A 38 -3.82 -3.02 -3.01
CA GLY A 38 -3.10 -4.27 -3.27
C GLY A 38 -4.01 -5.49 -3.30
N ASP A 39 -3.43 -6.69 -3.45
CA ASP A 39 -4.11 -7.98 -3.31
C ASP A 39 -5.21 -8.16 -4.38
N ILE A 40 -4.81 -8.15 -5.67
CA ILE A 40 -5.70 -7.79 -6.78
C ILE A 40 -6.23 -9.02 -7.54
N ALA A 41 -5.47 -9.52 -8.49
CA ALA A 41 -6.00 -10.43 -9.50
C ALA A 41 -5.85 -11.90 -9.12
N CYS A 42 -6.95 -12.60 -8.97
CA CYS A 42 -6.97 -14.06 -8.84
C CYS A 42 -6.40 -14.75 -10.08
N LYS A 43 -5.97 -15.99 -9.91
CA LYS A 43 -5.67 -16.90 -11.03
C LYS A 43 -6.97 -17.52 -11.60
N SER A 44 -7.97 -16.66 -11.83
CA SER A 44 -9.22 -17.01 -12.49
C SER A 44 -9.92 -15.76 -13.01
N LEU A 45 -10.84 -15.90 -13.96
CA LEU A 45 -11.68 -14.78 -14.37
C LEU A 45 -12.67 -14.42 -13.26
N PRO A 46 -13.04 -13.13 -13.15
CA PRO A 46 -14.06 -12.69 -12.20
C PRO A 46 -15.38 -13.44 -12.39
N ASN A 47 -16.03 -13.73 -11.27
CA ASN A 47 -17.32 -14.39 -11.24
C ASN A 47 -18.26 -13.63 -10.30
N ASP A 48 -19.31 -13.01 -10.82
CA ASP A 48 -20.27 -12.20 -10.06
C ASP A 48 -21.08 -12.99 -9.02
N HIS A 49 -21.04 -14.32 -9.06
CA HIS A 49 -21.74 -15.19 -8.11
C HIS A 49 -20.89 -15.60 -6.90
N GLU A 50 -19.58 -15.32 -6.92
CA GLU A 50 -18.66 -15.61 -5.82
C GLU A 50 -18.24 -14.33 -5.10
N ARG A 51 -18.02 -14.42 -3.78
CA ARG A 51 -17.50 -13.31 -2.97
C ARG A 51 -15.97 -13.23 -3.00
N ARG A 52 -15.37 -13.51 -4.16
CA ARG A 52 -13.94 -13.46 -4.43
C ARG A 52 -13.70 -13.17 -5.90
N CYS A 53 -12.45 -12.86 -6.26
CA CYS A 53 -12.09 -12.57 -7.65
C CYS A 53 -12.92 -11.42 -8.25
N ARG A 54 -13.04 -10.31 -7.51
CA ARG A 54 -13.79 -9.10 -7.93
C ARG A 54 -12.90 -7.99 -8.48
N TYR A 55 -11.67 -8.30 -8.86
CA TYR A 55 -10.69 -7.31 -9.32
C TYR A 55 -11.13 -6.52 -10.57
N ASN A 56 -12.04 -7.04 -11.38
CA ASN A 56 -12.68 -6.27 -12.45
C ASN A 56 -13.50 -5.07 -11.93
N ARG A 57 -14.20 -5.24 -10.80
CA ARG A 57 -14.98 -4.16 -10.15
C ARG A 57 -14.07 -3.14 -9.49
N VAL A 58 -12.94 -3.58 -8.94
CA VAL A 58 -11.90 -2.69 -8.41
C VAL A 58 -11.29 -1.85 -9.53
N ALA A 59 -10.96 -2.45 -10.67
CA ALA A 59 -10.50 -1.71 -11.85
C ALA A 59 -11.53 -0.68 -12.34
N GLU A 60 -12.83 -1.00 -12.31
CA GLU A 60 -13.92 -0.08 -12.62
C GLU A 60 -13.93 1.11 -11.66
N ALA A 61 -13.86 0.86 -10.33
CA ALA A 61 -13.80 1.92 -9.33
C ALA A 61 -12.58 2.86 -9.54
N ILE A 62 -11.40 2.31 -9.86
CA ILE A 62 -10.22 3.13 -10.16
C ILE A 62 -10.46 4.03 -11.38
N ARG A 63 -11.07 3.52 -12.45
CA ARG A 63 -11.37 4.33 -13.64
C ARG A 63 -12.36 5.45 -13.34
N GLU A 64 -13.39 5.18 -12.55
CA GLU A 64 -14.39 6.17 -12.16
C GLU A 64 -13.79 7.31 -11.34
N MET A 65 -12.74 7.03 -10.55
CA MET A 65 -11.99 8.05 -9.81
C MET A 65 -11.15 8.95 -10.72
N ALA A 66 -10.80 8.48 -11.93
CA ALA A 66 -9.89 9.16 -12.87
C ALA A 66 -8.60 9.66 -12.17
N PRO A 67 -7.82 8.81 -11.50
CA PRO A 67 -6.68 9.24 -10.70
C PRO A 67 -5.51 9.67 -11.58
N ASP A 68 -4.68 10.59 -11.07
CA ASP A 68 -3.41 10.98 -11.67
C ASP A 68 -2.33 9.91 -11.51
N ALA A 69 -2.43 9.10 -10.43
CA ALA A 69 -1.56 7.93 -10.20
C ALA A 69 -2.32 6.79 -9.52
N PHE A 70 -1.99 5.56 -9.88
CA PHE A 70 -2.44 4.34 -9.23
C PHE A 70 -1.26 3.67 -8.51
N LEU A 71 -1.30 3.65 -7.17
CA LEU A 71 -0.32 2.98 -6.33
C LEU A 71 -0.76 1.53 -6.12
N ALA A 72 -0.10 0.61 -6.81
CA ALA A 72 -0.41 -0.83 -6.74
C ALA A 72 0.44 -1.49 -5.66
N LEU A 73 -0.20 -1.82 -4.51
CA LEU A 73 0.44 -2.16 -3.23
C LEU A 73 0.89 -3.63 -3.11
N GLY A 74 1.28 -4.26 -4.21
CA GLY A 74 1.78 -5.65 -4.24
C GLY A 74 0.68 -6.70 -4.25
N ASP A 75 1.08 -7.95 -4.45
CA ASP A 75 0.21 -9.09 -4.70
C ASP A 75 -0.81 -8.79 -5.82
N LEU A 76 -0.24 -8.34 -6.94
CA LEU A 76 -1.02 -7.86 -8.08
C LEU A 76 -1.58 -9.01 -8.91
N GLN A 77 -0.88 -10.17 -8.90
CA GLN A 77 -1.30 -11.38 -9.60
C GLN A 77 -1.07 -12.66 -8.79
N TYR A 78 -2.15 -13.28 -8.37
CA TYR A 78 -2.17 -14.58 -7.70
C TYR A 78 -2.07 -15.72 -8.71
N LEU A 79 -1.61 -16.98 -8.36
CA LEU A 79 -1.07 -17.36 -7.05
C LEU A 79 0.44 -17.10 -6.93
N HIS A 80 1.15 -16.93 -8.05
CA HIS A 80 2.62 -16.94 -8.06
C HIS A 80 3.24 -15.78 -8.85
N GLY A 81 2.46 -14.77 -9.25
CA GLY A 81 2.96 -13.65 -10.03
C GLY A 81 3.60 -14.05 -11.38
N ALA A 82 3.16 -15.17 -11.97
CA ALA A 82 3.71 -15.62 -13.24
C ALA A 82 3.34 -14.67 -14.39
N TYR A 83 4.24 -14.44 -15.33
CA TYR A 83 4.01 -13.51 -16.44
C TYR A 83 2.77 -13.87 -17.25
N GLU A 84 2.58 -15.16 -17.53
CA GLU A 84 1.43 -15.66 -18.29
C GLU A 84 0.11 -15.40 -17.56
N ASP A 85 0.12 -15.47 -16.21
CA ASP A 85 -1.04 -15.16 -15.38
C ASP A 85 -1.31 -13.63 -15.38
N PHE A 86 -0.27 -12.78 -15.33
CA PHE A 86 -0.42 -11.34 -15.53
C PHE A 86 -1.13 -11.03 -16.85
N ILE A 87 -0.73 -11.64 -17.95
CA ILE A 87 -1.36 -11.44 -19.26
C ILE A 87 -2.79 -12.01 -19.32
N ALA A 88 -3.03 -13.16 -18.68
CA ALA A 88 -4.33 -13.82 -18.75
C ALA A 88 -5.41 -13.16 -17.90
N TYR A 89 -5.04 -12.56 -16.76
CA TYR A 89 -5.98 -12.10 -15.74
C TYR A 89 -5.82 -10.61 -15.42
N TYR A 90 -4.68 -10.16 -14.91
CA TYR A 90 -4.45 -8.76 -14.51
C TYR A 90 -4.56 -7.80 -15.69
N ASP A 91 -3.83 -8.05 -16.76
CA ASP A 91 -3.77 -7.21 -17.96
C ASP A 91 -5.15 -6.96 -18.58
N ARG A 92 -6.02 -7.97 -18.50
CA ARG A 92 -7.38 -7.90 -19.06
C ARG A 92 -8.20 -6.72 -18.52
N TYR A 93 -7.96 -6.33 -17.26
CA TYR A 93 -8.74 -5.29 -16.59
C TYR A 93 -7.91 -4.08 -16.17
N PHE A 94 -6.58 -4.17 -16.18
CA PHE A 94 -5.68 -3.11 -15.72
C PHE A 94 -4.72 -2.61 -16.80
N ALA A 95 -4.79 -3.10 -18.04
CA ALA A 95 -3.86 -2.71 -19.11
C ALA A 95 -3.90 -1.22 -19.40
N ASP A 96 -5.09 -0.62 -19.44
CA ASP A 96 -5.32 0.81 -19.69
C ASP A 96 -4.90 1.71 -18.51
N LEU A 97 -4.78 1.15 -17.30
CA LEU A 97 -4.28 1.85 -16.12
C LEU A 97 -2.75 1.80 -15.99
N LYS A 98 -2.08 0.99 -16.82
CA LYS A 98 -0.64 0.70 -16.68
C LYS A 98 0.22 1.95 -16.75
N ASP A 99 -0.17 2.95 -17.53
CA ASP A 99 0.60 4.18 -17.69
C ASP A 99 0.61 5.08 -16.48
N ILE A 100 -0.40 4.98 -15.62
CA ILE A 100 -0.49 5.70 -14.35
C ILE A 100 -0.14 4.79 -13.15
N THR A 101 0.16 3.50 -13.39
CA THR A 101 0.45 2.54 -12.31
C THR A 101 1.88 2.70 -11.81
N HIS A 102 2.01 2.83 -10.51
CA HIS A 102 3.25 2.78 -9.74
C HIS A 102 3.24 1.52 -8.86
N PRO A 103 3.85 0.41 -9.32
CA PRO A 103 3.73 -0.86 -8.63
C PRO A 103 4.84 -1.08 -7.61
N VAL A 104 4.54 -1.80 -6.53
CA VAL A 104 5.52 -2.47 -5.67
C VAL A 104 5.27 -3.98 -5.67
N PRO A 105 6.29 -4.84 -5.49
CA PRO A 105 6.07 -6.28 -5.45
C PRO A 105 5.54 -6.73 -4.08
N GLY A 106 4.63 -7.69 -4.08
CA GLY A 106 4.21 -8.44 -2.91
C GLY A 106 4.89 -9.82 -2.81
N ASN A 107 4.44 -10.66 -1.86
CA ASN A 107 5.01 -11.99 -1.70
C ASN A 107 4.63 -12.94 -2.84
N HIS A 108 3.44 -12.78 -3.43
CA HIS A 108 3.01 -13.62 -4.54
C HIS A 108 3.82 -13.37 -5.81
N GLU A 109 4.29 -12.16 -6.05
CA GLU A 109 5.23 -11.88 -7.14
C GLU A 109 6.56 -12.63 -6.97
N THR A 110 7.04 -12.76 -5.73
CA THR A 110 8.32 -13.42 -5.43
C THR A 110 8.24 -14.96 -5.36
N TYR A 111 7.07 -15.55 -5.57
CA TYR A 111 6.94 -17.01 -5.73
C TYR A 111 7.45 -17.48 -7.09
N THR A 112 7.50 -16.64 -8.11
CA THR A 112 8.37 -16.86 -9.26
C THR A 112 9.81 -16.43 -8.93
N LEU A 113 10.78 -17.15 -9.50
CA LEU A 113 12.19 -16.86 -9.25
C LEU A 113 12.51 -15.41 -9.64
N TYR A 114 13.04 -14.63 -8.69
CA TYR A 114 13.41 -13.22 -8.85
C TYR A 114 12.25 -12.31 -9.23
N ALA A 115 11.01 -12.68 -8.88
CA ALA A 115 9.81 -11.96 -9.30
C ALA A 115 9.76 -11.72 -10.83
N GLU A 116 10.21 -12.69 -11.63
CA GLU A 116 10.41 -12.55 -13.08
C GLU A 116 9.12 -12.08 -13.77
N GLY A 117 7.96 -12.66 -13.44
CA GLY A 117 6.70 -12.29 -14.06
C GLY A 117 6.32 -10.83 -13.84
N TYR A 118 6.51 -10.34 -12.63
CA TYR A 118 6.29 -8.95 -12.24
C TYR A 118 7.22 -7.98 -13.01
N TYR A 119 8.52 -8.20 -12.95
CA TYR A 119 9.47 -7.33 -13.63
C TYR A 119 9.32 -7.36 -15.16
N ARG A 120 8.97 -8.53 -15.72
CA ARG A 120 8.70 -8.65 -17.16
C ARG A 120 7.42 -7.93 -17.56
N TYR A 121 6.37 -8.00 -16.73
CA TYR A 121 5.11 -7.33 -17.02
C TYR A 121 5.21 -5.81 -16.92
N PHE A 122 5.73 -5.27 -15.82
CA PHE A 122 5.83 -3.82 -15.61
C PHE A 122 7.05 -3.17 -16.25
N GLY A 123 8.08 -3.94 -16.58
CA GLY A 123 9.31 -3.43 -17.22
C GLY A 123 9.99 -2.35 -16.39
N ALA A 124 10.30 -1.22 -17.01
CA ALA A 124 10.98 -0.11 -16.35
C ALA A 124 10.18 0.50 -15.18
N ARG A 125 8.85 0.37 -15.18
CA ARG A 125 7.98 0.89 -14.09
C ARG A 125 8.18 0.17 -12.76
N ALA A 126 8.64 -1.09 -12.81
CA ALA A 126 8.96 -1.87 -11.62
C ALA A 126 10.35 -1.56 -11.03
N HIS A 127 11.14 -0.71 -11.68
CA HIS A 127 12.50 -0.33 -11.25
C HIS A 127 13.39 -1.52 -10.89
N PRO A 128 13.57 -2.50 -11.83
CA PRO A 128 14.42 -3.65 -11.54
C PRO A 128 15.90 -3.26 -11.33
N PRO A 129 16.67 -4.03 -10.56
CA PRO A 129 16.27 -5.26 -9.89
C PRO A 129 15.73 -5.05 -8.46
N GLY A 130 15.77 -3.85 -7.91
CA GLY A 130 15.46 -3.57 -6.51
C GLY A 130 13.97 -3.42 -6.23
N GLY A 131 13.22 -2.81 -7.13
CA GLY A 131 11.79 -2.59 -6.99
C GLY A 131 11.45 -1.42 -6.06
N TRP A 132 12.41 -0.60 -5.66
CA TRP A 132 12.20 0.65 -4.91
C TRP A 132 12.53 1.86 -5.77
N TYR A 133 11.83 2.95 -5.55
CA TYR A 133 11.99 4.21 -6.28
C TYR A 133 11.19 5.33 -5.62
N SER A 134 11.37 6.57 -6.08
CA SER A 134 10.56 7.70 -5.68
C SER A 134 10.18 8.58 -6.86
N PHE A 135 9.15 9.40 -6.69
CA PHE A 135 8.71 10.37 -7.68
C PHE A 135 7.93 11.50 -7.00
N GLY A 136 7.86 12.66 -7.67
CA GLY A 136 7.02 13.76 -7.25
C GLY A 136 5.64 13.71 -7.87
N LEU A 137 4.59 14.06 -7.11
CA LEU A 137 3.23 14.25 -7.60
C LEU A 137 2.61 15.47 -6.93
N GLY A 138 2.43 16.55 -7.69
CA GLY A 138 2.11 17.86 -7.11
C GLY A 138 3.25 18.32 -6.20
N SER A 139 2.92 18.70 -4.98
CA SER A 139 3.87 19.11 -3.92
C SER A 139 4.37 17.93 -3.06
N TRP A 140 3.89 16.72 -3.32
CA TRP A 140 4.21 15.53 -2.55
C TRP A 140 5.41 14.77 -3.09
N HIS A 141 6.18 14.18 -2.17
CA HIS A 141 7.19 13.17 -2.47
C HIS A 141 6.62 11.79 -2.18
N LEU A 142 6.57 10.91 -3.17
CA LEU A 142 6.05 9.56 -3.07
C LEU A 142 7.20 8.56 -3.17
N VAL A 143 7.27 7.63 -2.21
CA VAL A 143 8.35 6.66 -2.06
C VAL A 143 7.80 5.24 -2.11
N ALA A 144 8.20 4.48 -3.12
CA ALA A 144 7.90 3.07 -3.29
C ALA A 144 8.99 2.21 -2.67
N LEU A 145 8.63 1.26 -1.81
CA LEU A 145 9.55 0.37 -1.11
C LEU A 145 9.26 -1.10 -1.41
N ASN A 146 10.30 -1.90 -1.46
CA ASN A 146 10.20 -3.35 -1.63
C ASN A 146 10.30 -4.06 -0.28
N SER A 147 9.21 -4.15 0.45
CA SER A 147 9.15 -4.79 1.76
C SER A 147 9.48 -6.29 1.75
N GLN A 148 9.51 -6.95 0.57
CA GLN A 148 9.95 -8.35 0.45
C GLN A 148 11.42 -8.53 0.79
N LEU A 149 12.25 -7.54 0.54
CA LEU A 149 13.68 -7.59 0.86
C LEU A 149 13.94 -7.74 2.35
N CYS A 150 13.04 -7.24 3.20
CA CYS A 150 13.14 -7.38 4.65
C CYS A 150 13.14 -8.85 5.10
N LYS A 151 12.53 -9.73 4.32
CA LYS A 151 12.54 -11.19 4.56
C LYS A 151 13.84 -11.88 4.12
N GLY A 152 14.64 -11.24 3.27
CA GLY A 152 15.92 -11.73 2.74
C GLY A 152 15.84 -12.93 1.79
N SER A 153 14.77 -13.71 1.83
CA SER A 153 14.52 -14.83 0.91
C SER A 153 13.04 -15.23 0.95
N THR A 154 12.54 -15.77 -0.14
CA THR A 154 11.15 -16.25 -0.24
C THR A 154 11.09 -17.75 -0.54
N TRP A 155 9.99 -18.42 -0.14
CA TRP A 155 9.70 -19.77 -0.60
C TRP A 155 9.25 -19.71 -2.05
N THR A 156 9.95 -20.43 -2.92
CA THR A 156 9.63 -20.50 -4.34
C THR A 156 9.05 -21.87 -4.66
N PRO A 157 7.74 -22.01 -4.88
CA PRO A 157 7.08 -23.29 -5.10
C PRO A 157 7.67 -24.10 -6.26
N GLU A 158 8.08 -23.43 -7.35
CA GLU A 158 8.69 -24.05 -8.52
C GLU A 158 10.00 -24.77 -8.21
N LEU A 159 10.77 -24.24 -7.24
CA LEU A 159 12.04 -24.82 -6.83
C LEU A 159 11.91 -25.75 -5.62
N GLY A 160 10.75 -25.73 -4.92
CA GLY A 160 10.56 -26.46 -3.67
C GLY A 160 11.52 -26.04 -2.54
N GLN A 161 12.06 -24.82 -2.61
CA GLN A 161 13.01 -24.30 -1.62
C GLN A 161 12.96 -22.77 -1.55
N ARG A 162 13.63 -22.19 -0.55
CA ARG A 162 13.80 -20.73 -0.48
C ARG A 162 14.80 -20.26 -1.54
N ALA A 163 14.46 -19.13 -2.19
CA ALA A 163 15.30 -18.50 -3.20
C ALA A 163 15.51 -17.01 -2.88
N PRO A 164 16.55 -16.39 -3.46
CA PRO A 164 16.73 -14.96 -3.43
C PRO A 164 15.54 -14.21 -4.05
N ILE A 165 15.27 -13.01 -3.57
CA ILE A 165 14.15 -12.16 -4.04
C ILE A 165 14.53 -11.46 -5.36
N THR A 166 15.81 -11.11 -5.54
CA THR A 166 16.28 -10.45 -6.75
C THR A 166 17.41 -11.23 -7.46
N THR A 167 17.75 -10.81 -8.67
CA THR A 167 18.91 -11.34 -9.41
C THR A 167 20.24 -10.85 -8.86
N SER A 168 20.22 -9.96 -7.87
CA SER A 168 21.44 -9.33 -7.32
C SER A 168 21.64 -9.69 -5.84
N PRO A 169 22.58 -10.58 -5.50
CA PRO A 169 22.89 -10.89 -4.10
C PRO A 169 23.36 -9.68 -3.28
N ALA A 170 23.76 -8.59 -3.94
CA ALA A 170 24.13 -7.35 -3.26
C ALA A 170 22.90 -6.60 -2.74
N ILE A 171 21.74 -6.82 -3.34
CA ILE A 171 20.45 -6.20 -2.99
C ILE A 171 19.71 -7.06 -1.97
N ASP A 172 19.76 -8.38 -2.07
CA ASP A 172 19.11 -9.32 -1.14
C ASP A 172 19.83 -9.37 0.23
N LYS A 173 19.91 -8.20 0.89
CA LYS A 173 20.60 -8.03 2.18
C LYS A 173 19.67 -7.70 3.34
N GLY A 174 18.35 -7.73 3.11
CA GLY A 174 17.38 -7.20 4.05
C GLY A 174 17.07 -5.72 3.80
N CYS A 175 16.43 -5.07 4.75
CA CYS A 175 16.01 -3.65 4.64
C CYS A 175 16.41 -2.79 5.85
N GLY A 176 17.39 -3.22 6.62
CA GLY A 176 17.94 -2.47 7.76
C GLY A 176 19.16 -1.63 7.41
N PRO A 177 19.73 -0.90 8.39
CA PRO A 177 20.90 -0.07 8.21
C PRO A 177 22.06 -0.80 7.50
N GLY A 178 22.66 -0.14 6.52
CA GLY A 178 23.74 -0.69 5.70
C GLY A 178 23.28 -1.53 4.52
N THR A 179 22.00 -1.74 4.33
CA THR A 179 21.45 -2.41 3.15
C THR A 179 21.15 -1.41 2.02
N PRO A 180 21.19 -1.83 0.74
CA PRO A 180 21.03 -0.92 -0.38
C PRO A 180 19.74 -0.11 -0.38
N GLU A 181 18.59 -0.74 -0.08
CA GLU A 181 17.30 -0.03 -0.01
C GLU A 181 17.25 0.99 1.12
N TYR A 182 17.72 0.60 2.32
CA TYR A 182 17.75 1.48 3.48
C TYR A 182 18.64 2.72 3.24
N GLU A 183 19.86 2.51 2.73
CA GLU A 183 20.77 3.62 2.47
C GLU A 183 20.29 4.53 1.33
N TRP A 184 19.63 3.94 0.33
CA TRP A 184 18.98 4.69 -0.73
C TRP A 184 17.83 5.53 -0.16
N LEU A 185 16.93 4.93 0.63
CA LEU A 185 15.79 5.62 1.26
C LEU A 185 16.26 6.79 2.12
N LYS A 186 17.22 6.55 3.00
CA LYS A 186 17.82 7.58 3.84
C LYS A 186 18.36 8.76 3.04
N LYS A 187 19.05 8.49 1.94
CA LYS A 187 19.55 9.53 1.05
C LYS A 187 18.43 10.23 0.30
N ASP A 188 17.46 9.47 -0.20
CA ASP A 188 16.35 9.96 -1.02
C ASP A 188 15.53 10.98 -0.24
N LEU A 189 15.08 10.65 0.98
CA LEU A 189 14.31 11.53 1.85
C LEU A 189 15.04 12.85 2.19
N VAL A 190 16.36 12.80 2.38
CA VAL A 190 17.18 14.01 2.63
C VAL A 190 17.35 14.85 1.37
N THR A 191 17.47 14.23 0.19
CA THR A 191 17.77 14.94 -1.07
C THR A 191 16.52 15.43 -1.81
N HIS A 192 15.34 14.96 -1.44
CA HIS A 192 14.07 15.38 -2.01
C HIS A 192 13.10 15.91 -0.94
N PRO A 193 13.46 17.02 -0.28
CA PRO A 193 12.60 17.58 0.74
C PRO A 193 11.26 18.03 0.14
N ALA A 194 10.17 17.58 0.73
CA ALA A 194 8.80 17.96 0.39
C ALA A 194 8.04 18.37 1.65
N ARG A 195 6.91 19.04 1.50
CA ARG A 195 6.04 19.38 2.64
C ARG A 195 5.33 18.18 3.21
N CYS A 196 4.97 17.26 2.32
CA CYS A 196 4.32 16.00 2.68
C CYS A 196 4.97 14.87 1.92
N THR A 197 5.16 13.75 2.61
CA THR A 197 5.78 12.54 2.05
C THR A 197 4.88 11.35 2.30
N LEU A 198 4.68 10.53 1.27
CA LEU A 198 3.94 9.28 1.33
C LEU A 198 4.85 8.13 0.93
N ALA A 199 4.99 7.13 1.81
CA ALA A 199 5.64 5.86 1.48
C ALA A 199 4.60 4.78 1.21
N PHE A 200 4.87 3.88 0.26
CA PHE A 200 4.00 2.73 0.01
C PHE A 200 4.80 1.46 -0.25
N MET A 201 4.27 0.36 0.24
CA MET A 201 4.89 -0.96 0.18
C MET A 201 3.82 -2.05 0.29
N HIS A 202 4.20 -3.33 0.16
CA HIS A 202 3.22 -4.41 0.29
C HIS A 202 2.93 -4.77 1.75
N HIS A 203 3.95 -5.06 2.56
CA HIS A 203 3.72 -5.51 3.93
C HIS A 203 3.58 -4.33 4.91
N PRO A 204 2.57 -4.34 5.78
CA PRO A 204 2.49 -3.41 6.91
C PRO A 204 3.44 -3.83 8.04
N LEU A 205 3.85 -2.90 8.91
CA LEU A 205 4.50 -3.23 10.17
C LEU A 205 3.46 -3.59 11.25
N PHE A 206 2.35 -2.86 11.28
CA PHE A 206 1.24 -3.07 12.19
C PHE A 206 0.02 -3.55 11.43
N GLY A 207 -0.78 -4.43 12.04
CA GLY A 207 -1.98 -4.97 11.43
C GLY A 207 -2.87 -5.70 12.43
N SER A 208 -3.88 -6.38 11.91
CA SER A 208 -4.86 -7.14 12.71
C SER A 208 -4.63 -8.64 12.69
N GLU A 209 -3.68 -9.14 11.92
CA GLU A 209 -3.35 -10.57 11.99
C GLU A 209 -2.85 -10.94 13.39
N PRO A 210 -3.07 -12.19 13.87
CA PRO A 210 -2.78 -12.60 15.24
C PRO A 210 -1.28 -12.79 15.48
N TYR A 211 -0.52 -11.73 15.25
CA TYR A 211 0.88 -11.68 15.65
C TYR A 211 1.00 -11.09 17.06
N PRO A 212 1.98 -11.55 17.86
CA PRO A 212 2.21 -10.97 19.17
C PRO A 212 2.33 -9.44 19.07
N GLU A 213 1.57 -8.72 19.89
CA GLU A 213 1.58 -7.24 19.97
C GLU A 213 1.11 -6.50 18.71
N GLY A 214 0.44 -7.20 17.75
CA GLY A 214 -0.05 -6.58 16.51
C GLY A 214 1.05 -6.19 15.52
N VAL A 215 2.30 -6.58 15.76
CA VAL A 215 3.43 -6.36 14.84
C VAL A 215 3.48 -7.47 13.82
N PHE A 216 3.16 -7.16 12.57
CA PHE A 216 3.10 -8.14 11.49
C PHE A 216 4.49 -8.67 11.07
N LEU A 217 5.41 -7.77 10.77
CA LEU A 217 6.74 -8.11 10.27
C LEU A 217 7.80 -7.25 10.93
N TYR A 218 8.31 -7.69 12.09
CA TYR A 218 9.30 -6.93 12.87
C TYR A 218 10.58 -6.58 12.07
N GLN A 219 10.87 -7.29 10.98
CA GLN A 219 11.99 -6.95 10.09
C GLN A 219 11.80 -5.61 9.37
N LEU A 220 10.57 -5.09 9.31
CA LEU A 220 10.26 -3.75 8.77
C LEU A 220 10.57 -2.63 9.78
N GLN A 221 10.77 -2.95 11.05
CA GLN A 221 10.98 -1.95 12.09
C GLN A 221 12.03 -0.89 11.72
N PRO A 222 13.23 -1.24 11.18
CA PRO A 222 14.22 -0.22 10.81
C PRO A 222 13.76 0.73 9.70
N LEU A 223 12.91 0.27 8.77
CA LEU A 223 12.33 1.16 7.74
C LEU A 223 11.34 2.12 8.36
N TYR A 224 10.45 1.65 9.24
CA TYR A 224 9.47 2.50 9.92
C TYR A 224 10.14 3.52 10.84
N GLU A 225 11.20 3.15 11.56
CA GLU A 225 12.01 4.09 12.34
C GLU A 225 12.60 5.19 11.45
N LEU A 226 13.14 4.83 10.28
CA LEU A 226 13.68 5.81 9.33
C LEU A 226 12.59 6.71 8.75
N LEU A 227 11.42 6.15 8.39
CA LEU A 227 10.29 6.93 7.87
C LEU A 227 9.78 7.95 8.91
N ASP A 228 9.64 7.52 10.16
CA ASP A 228 9.23 8.35 11.30
C ASP A 228 10.26 9.44 11.60
N GLU A 229 11.54 9.08 11.74
CA GLU A 229 12.66 10.02 11.95
C GLU A 229 12.77 11.10 10.85
N GLN A 230 12.38 10.78 9.62
CA GLN A 230 12.42 11.72 8.49
C GLN A 230 11.08 12.44 8.26
N GLY A 231 10.09 12.23 9.13
CA GLY A 231 8.82 12.93 9.12
C GLY A 231 7.92 12.53 7.95
N VAL A 232 7.89 11.26 7.58
CA VAL A 232 6.94 10.74 6.58
C VAL A 232 5.54 10.77 7.16
N ASP A 233 4.59 11.38 6.43
CA ASP A 233 3.23 11.63 6.91
C ASP A 233 2.31 10.41 6.77
N VAL A 234 2.46 9.64 5.69
CA VAL A 234 1.55 8.55 5.33
C VAL A 234 2.32 7.32 4.90
N VAL A 235 1.88 6.16 5.38
CA VAL A 235 2.32 4.85 4.88
C VAL A 235 1.12 4.08 4.37
N LEU A 236 1.20 3.55 3.14
CA LEU A 236 0.19 2.67 2.55
C LEU A 236 0.76 1.25 2.42
N ALA A 237 -0.04 0.26 2.80
CA ALA A 237 0.31 -1.15 2.65
C ALA A 237 -0.88 -1.98 2.13
N GLY A 238 -0.60 -3.18 1.60
CA GLY A 238 -1.56 -4.21 1.26
C GLY A 238 -1.46 -5.40 2.21
N HIS A 239 -1.38 -6.60 1.65
CA HIS A 239 -1.08 -7.88 2.28
C HIS A 239 -2.18 -8.45 3.18
N GLU A 240 -2.72 -7.69 4.10
CA GLU A 240 -3.93 -8.09 4.81
C GLU A 240 -5.14 -7.80 3.92
N HIS A 241 -5.90 -8.84 3.54
CA HIS A 241 -7.01 -8.74 2.59
C HIS A 241 -8.24 -8.05 3.19
N ASN A 242 -8.01 -6.91 3.80
CA ASN A 242 -9.02 -6.06 4.44
C ASN A 242 -8.61 -4.59 4.32
N TYR A 243 -9.45 -3.70 4.81
CA TYR A 243 -9.10 -2.30 4.96
C TYR A 243 -8.93 -1.97 6.42
N GLN A 244 -7.84 -1.27 6.75
CA GLN A 244 -7.62 -0.73 8.08
C GLN A 244 -7.03 0.68 7.98
N ARG A 245 -7.36 1.52 8.94
CA ARG A 245 -6.79 2.85 9.11
C ARG A 245 -6.42 3.06 10.55
N PHE A 246 -5.22 3.57 10.76
CA PHE A 246 -4.68 3.88 12.07
C PHE A 246 -4.63 5.39 12.30
N ALA A 247 -4.73 5.82 13.57
CA ALA A 247 -4.39 7.18 13.98
C ALA A 247 -2.88 7.41 13.78
N PRO A 248 -2.42 8.67 13.68
CA PRO A 248 -1.00 8.97 13.64
C PRO A 248 -0.26 8.34 14.83
N MET A 249 0.89 7.72 14.58
CA MET A 249 1.66 6.98 15.56
C MET A 249 3.16 7.02 15.23
N ASP A 250 3.98 6.82 16.25
CA ASP A 250 5.42 6.63 16.07
C ASP A 250 5.76 5.27 15.42
N ALA A 251 7.03 5.05 15.12
CA ALA A 251 7.51 3.79 14.54
C ALA A 251 7.29 2.55 15.42
N PHE A 252 6.90 2.71 16.69
CA PHE A 252 6.64 1.63 17.65
C PHE A 252 5.14 1.42 17.89
N GLY A 253 4.27 2.16 17.19
CA GLY A 253 2.82 2.06 17.28
C GLY A 253 2.22 2.81 18.47
N HIS A 254 2.97 3.68 19.15
CA HIS A 254 2.40 4.55 20.17
C HIS A 254 1.74 5.76 19.49
N ALA A 255 0.61 6.20 20.06
CA ALA A 255 -0.10 7.37 19.53
C ALA A 255 0.81 8.61 19.55
N ASP A 256 1.06 9.18 18.40
CA ASP A 256 1.82 10.40 18.21
C ASP A 256 1.09 11.30 17.18
N PRO A 257 0.62 12.50 17.58
CA PRO A 257 -0.07 13.41 16.67
C PRO A 257 0.78 13.88 15.47
N ASP A 258 2.09 13.88 15.62
CA ASP A 258 3.06 14.29 14.60
C ASP A 258 3.69 13.09 13.87
N GLY A 259 3.31 11.85 14.25
CA GLY A 259 3.77 10.61 13.67
C GLY A 259 3.09 10.23 12.34
N LEU A 260 3.50 9.13 11.76
CA LEU A 260 2.98 8.63 10.49
C LEU A 260 1.57 8.02 10.62
N ARG A 261 0.75 8.15 9.58
CA ARG A 261 -0.55 7.49 9.47
C ARG A 261 -0.46 6.29 8.55
N LEU A 262 -0.84 5.11 9.07
CA LEU A 262 -0.87 3.87 8.31
C LEU A 262 -2.28 3.59 7.75
N PHE A 263 -2.34 3.19 6.48
CA PHE A 263 -3.49 2.56 5.85
C PHE A 263 -3.09 1.18 5.31
N ILE A 264 -3.92 0.17 5.59
CA ILE A 264 -3.86 -1.13 4.95
C ILE A 264 -5.01 -1.20 3.96
N VAL A 265 -4.71 -1.53 2.71
CA VAL A 265 -5.68 -1.54 1.61
C VAL A 265 -5.45 -2.79 0.75
N GLY A 266 -5.67 -3.98 1.35
CA GLY A 266 -5.57 -5.27 0.67
C GLY A 266 -6.90 -5.74 0.07
N THR A 267 -7.71 -4.79 -0.38
CA THR A 267 -9.10 -5.01 -0.83
C THR A 267 -9.23 -5.05 -2.35
N GLY A 268 -8.15 -5.42 -3.06
CA GLY A 268 -8.04 -5.33 -4.51
C GLY A 268 -8.82 -6.37 -5.32
N GLY A 269 -9.38 -7.37 -4.67
CA GLY A 269 -10.33 -8.25 -5.37
C GLY A 269 -10.03 -9.74 -5.35
N ASP A 270 -8.92 -10.21 -4.77
CA ASP A 270 -8.63 -11.65 -4.69
C ASP A 270 -9.59 -12.34 -3.71
N THR A 271 -9.42 -12.15 -2.41
CA THR A 271 -10.26 -12.70 -1.34
C THR A 271 -10.44 -11.70 -0.21
N TYR A 272 -11.35 -11.97 0.71
CA TYR A 272 -11.43 -11.25 1.97
C TYR A 272 -10.58 -11.95 3.03
N GLY A 273 -9.86 -11.17 3.82
CA GLY A 273 -9.19 -11.62 5.04
C GLY A 273 -9.99 -11.18 6.25
N ASP A 274 -10.40 -12.14 7.07
CA ASP A 274 -11.24 -11.85 8.25
C ASP A 274 -10.46 -10.99 9.27
N LEU A 275 -11.11 -9.99 9.80
CA LEU A 275 -10.60 -9.26 10.97
C LEU A 275 -10.83 -10.11 12.21
N PRO A 276 -9.82 -10.31 13.08
CA PRO A 276 -9.97 -11.12 14.28
C PRO A 276 -11.03 -10.52 15.21
N GLU A 277 -11.85 -11.41 15.80
CA GLU A 277 -12.83 -11.01 16.81
C GLU A 277 -12.13 -10.71 18.14
N GLY A 278 -12.45 -9.58 18.75
CA GLY A 278 -12.13 -9.24 20.14
C GLY A 278 -10.94 -8.32 20.34
N GLU A 279 -9.77 -8.57 19.77
CA GLU A 279 -8.62 -7.67 19.93
C GLU A 279 -8.59 -6.64 18.77
N VAL A 280 -8.54 -5.39 19.16
CA VAL A 280 -8.38 -4.27 18.21
C VAL A 280 -6.92 -3.84 18.25
N ALA A 281 -6.27 -3.82 17.09
CA ALA A 281 -4.91 -3.28 16.98
C ALA A 281 -4.85 -1.86 17.57
N THR A 282 -3.80 -1.57 18.32
CA THR A 282 -3.60 -0.27 18.96
C THR A 282 -3.67 0.85 17.92
N ASN A 283 -4.32 1.94 18.25
CA ASN A 283 -4.53 3.10 17.37
C ASN A 283 -5.35 2.86 16.09
N ARG A 284 -5.96 1.69 15.90
CA ARG A 284 -6.85 1.47 14.77
C ARG A 284 -8.13 2.29 14.90
N GLU A 285 -8.40 3.19 13.94
CA GLU A 285 -9.58 4.06 13.90
C GLU A 285 -10.75 3.44 13.14
N ALA A 286 -10.46 2.67 12.09
CA ALA A 286 -11.47 2.05 11.24
C ALA A 286 -10.93 0.76 10.62
N ALA A 287 -11.81 -0.20 10.39
CA ALA A 287 -11.50 -1.44 9.68
C ALA A 287 -12.75 -2.08 9.08
N GLN A 288 -12.59 -2.76 7.94
CA GLN A 288 -13.62 -3.60 7.33
C GLN A 288 -13.01 -4.75 6.53
N ASP A 289 -13.74 -5.88 6.48
CA ASP A 289 -13.36 -7.13 5.83
C ASP A 289 -14.49 -7.68 4.91
N ARG A 290 -15.37 -6.80 4.43
CA ARG A 290 -16.64 -7.19 3.79
C ARG A 290 -16.88 -6.57 2.43
N SER A 291 -16.01 -5.66 2.00
CA SER A 291 -16.14 -4.96 0.73
C SER A 291 -14.79 -4.85 0.06
N PHE A 292 -14.71 -5.20 -1.20
CA PHE A 292 -13.62 -4.80 -2.06
C PHE A 292 -13.73 -3.32 -2.39
N GLY A 293 -12.61 -2.67 -2.57
CA GLY A 293 -12.59 -1.25 -2.83
C GLY A 293 -11.18 -0.69 -2.90
N VAL A 294 -11.08 0.61 -2.98
CA VAL A 294 -9.86 1.37 -3.23
C VAL A 294 -9.77 2.54 -2.28
N LEU A 295 -8.61 2.82 -1.76
CA LEU A 295 -8.36 4.08 -1.08
C LEU A 295 -8.16 5.19 -2.13
N ARG A 296 -9.02 6.18 -2.11
CA ARG A 296 -8.87 7.42 -2.86
C ARG A 296 -8.25 8.47 -1.95
N MET A 297 -7.18 9.14 -2.41
CA MET A 297 -6.63 10.31 -1.71
C MET A 297 -6.52 11.49 -2.67
N VAL A 298 -6.72 12.69 -2.15
CA VAL A 298 -6.42 13.94 -2.83
C VAL A 298 -5.26 14.61 -2.10
N LEU A 299 -4.18 14.86 -2.82
CA LEU A 299 -2.93 15.37 -2.27
C LEU A 299 -2.88 16.89 -2.47
N GLY A 300 -3.27 17.66 -1.47
CA GLY A 300 -3.15 19.12 -1.45
C GLY A 300 -1.71 19.58 -1.19
N ASP A 301 -1.50 20.90 -1.17
CA ASP A 301 -0.14 21.47 -1.01
C ASP A 301 0.50 21.16 0.35
N ASP A 302 -0.30 21.10 1.42
CA ASP A 302 0.12 20.85 2.81
C ASP A 302 -0.94 20.07 3.62
N GLU A 303 -1.87 19.45 2.91
CA GLU A 303 -2.95 18.66 3.48
C GLU A 303 -3.32 17.51 2.54
N TYR A 304 -4.03 16.53 3.03
CA TYR A 304 -4.64 15.50 2.20
C TYR A 304 -6.04 15.15 2.69
N SER A 305 -6.87 14.71 1.78
CA SER A 305 -8.13 14.06 2.09
C SER A 305 -8.14 12.63 1.58
N PHE A 306 -8.92 11.78 2.22
CA PHE A 306 -9.01 10.37 1.86
C PHE A 306 -10.42 9.85 2.05
N GLU A 307 -10.76 8.83 1.26
CA GLU A 307 -11.98 8.05 1.40
C GLU A 307 -11.73 6.61 0.93
N PHE A 308 -12.38 5.64 1.56
CA PHE A 308 -12.45 4.29 1.01
C PHE A 308 -13.65 4.23 0.06
N VAL A 309 -13.40 3.92 -1.20
CA VAL A 309 -14.43 3.81 -2.24
C VAL A 309 -14.69 2.32 -2.47
N SER A 310 -15.86 1.85 -2.06
CA SER A 310 -16.29 0.49 -2.32
C SER A 310 -16.44 0.24 -3.83
N ALA A 311 -15.98 -0.92 -4.30
CA ALA A 311 -16.12 -1.28 -5.70
C ALA A 311 -17.60 -1.43 -6.10
N PRO A 312 -17.99 -1.20 -7.37
CA PRO A 312 -19.37 -1.30 -7.81
C PRO A 312 -20.03 -2.64 -7.45
N GLY A 313 -21.19 -2.57 -6.78
CA GLY A 313 -21.92 -3.74 -6.31
C GLY A 313 -21.46 -4.31 -4.94
N GLU A 314 -20.45 -3.73 -4.33
CA GLU A 314 -20.07 -4.00 -2.95
C GLU A 314 -20.86 -3.13 -1.96
N ARG A 315 -20.76 -3.46 -0.65
CA ARG A 315 -21.38 -2.62 0.39
C ARG A 315 -20.58 -1.35 0.59
N GLU A 316 -21.26 -0.25 0.79
CA GLU A 316 -20.62 0.99 1.24
C GLU A 316 -20.02 0.84 2.64
N PHE A 317 -18.87 1.50 2.85
CA PHE A 317 -18.15 1.51 4.12
C PHE A 317 -17.96 2.94 4.63
#